data_d8e2f04563fe532dbe00f0b7dcd97fdf
#
_entry.id   d8e2f04563fe532dbe00f0b7dcd97fdf
#
_cell.length_a   1.000
_cell.length_b   1.000
_cell.length_c   1.000
_cell.angle_alpha   90.00
_cell.angle_beta   90.00
_cell.angle_gamma   90.00
#
_symmetry.space_group_name_H-M   'P 1'
#
loop_
_entity.id
_entity.type
_entity.pdbx_description
1 polymer ?
#
loop_
_entity_poly.entity_id
_entity_poly.type
_entity_poly.pdbx_seq_one_letter_code
_entity_poly.pdbx_strand_id
1 'polypeptide(L)'
;MLLSLVASSIGSAYPAKHVKSAALLSIGGAARVLDEISKKSQNAVPDAVLNSTKCVVVIPSIMGGTVNVSAGGVASCREAADSWSGPAFVKFNGHGMGAHPTDLLVFVLSDKGVRALRSGELQIGGQKRAAAPLVSTTPVTTQVELTAELLTYEGAAGVLSSSEASGMIRRDADTSDAVHNAVPRTMIEKYLSSVVSFFNTITATGIVFHHTAVIPGENTVPRSGRDIDKYHQARGFEILCFGRMYHVAYHYLIMPNGRVQPGRPERCEGAHAQGYNSYLGISVVGDFSSEDNPTGKKGPIRPSAKQIASLIQLVRRLKDRYHIPLQHIVRHSDISSTRCPGDRFPFRSVLDQLQWKPGGVKPKRR
;
A
#
# COMPACT_ATOMS: atom_id res chain seq x y z
N MET A 1 10.13 -57.90 47.71
CA MET A 1 10.31 -57.87 46.25
C MET A 1 9.28 -56.90 45.67
N LEU A 2 9.65 -55.62 45.58
CA LEU A 2 8.78 -54.57 45.02
C LEU A 2 9.30 -54.27 43.59
N LEU A 3 8.48 -54.56 42.59
CA LEU A 3 8.70 -54.12 41.20
C LEU A 3 8.21 -52.68 41.03
N SER A 4 9.14 -51.76 40.79
CA SER A 4 8.84 -50.41 40.36
C SER A 4 8.60 -50.42 38.83
N LEU A 5 7.38 -50.12 38.42
CA LEU A 5 7.02 -49.80 37.02
C LEU A 5 7.44 -48.35 36.74
N VAL A 6 8.47 -48.19 35.93
CA VAL A 6 8.79 -46.89 35.33
C VAL A 6 7.94 -46.70 34.11
N ALA A 7 6.98 -45.81 34.18
CA ALA A 7 6.20 -45.37 33.04
C ALA A 7 7.04 -44.42 32.17
N SER A 8 7.59 -44.90 31.07
CA SER A 8 8.24 -44.06 30.07
C SER A 8 7.17 -43.29 29.28
N SER A 9 7.06 -41.99 29.53
CA SER A 9 6.30 -41.08 28.70
C SER A 9 7.00 -40.93 27.34
N ILE A 10 6.50 -41.59 26.31
CA ILE A 10 6.93 -41.35 24.93
C ILE A 10 6.29 -40.05 24.49
N GLY A 11 7.01 -38.95 24.72
CA GLY A 11 6.69 -37.67 24.06
C GLY A 11 6.96 -37.84 22.56
N SER A 12 5.89 -37.84 21.78
CA SER A 12 5.97 -37.83 20.32
C SER A 12 6.61 -36.51 19.87
N ALA A 13 7.92 -36.53 19.70
CA ALA A 13 8.64 -35.42 19.08
C ALA A 13 8.26 -35.40 17.58
N TYR A 14 7.37 -34.50 17.21
CA TYR A 14 7.17 -34.16 15.79
C TYR A 14 8.51 -33.78 15.17
N PRO A 15 8.91 -34.39 14.04
CA PRO A 15 10.23 -34.19 13.51
C PRO A 15 10.45 -32.72 13.09
N ALA A 16 11.50 -32.10 13.60
CA ALA A 16 11.88 -30.67 13.38
C ALA A 16 11.87 -30.23 11.90
N LYS A 17 12.01 -31.15 10.96
CA LYS A 17 11.89 -30.92 9.52
C LYS A 17 10.49 -30.46 9.09
N HIS A 18 9.42 -31.03 9.63
CA HIS A 18 8.04 -30.67 9.26
C HIS A 18 7.65 -29.30 9.82
N VAL A 19 8.06 -28.99 11.03
CA VAL A 19 7.82 -27.68 11.66
C VAL A 19 8.52 -26.57 10.89
N LYS A 20 9.76 -26.77 10.47
CA LYS A 20 10.51 -25.82 9.63
C LYS A 20 9.79 -25.58 8.29
N SER A 21 9.33 -26.62 7.63
CA SER A 21 8.63 -26.49 6.34
C SER A 21 7.32 -25.72 6.48
N ALA A 22 6.52 -25.97 7.52
CA ALA A 22 5.28 -25.26 7.77
C ALA A 22 5.50 -23.77 8.03
N ALA A 23 6.50 -23.40 8.82
CA ALA A 23 6.85 -22.01 9.08
C ALA A 23 7.32 -21.26 7.82
N LEU A 24 8.14 -21.89 7.00
CA LEU A 24 8.60 -21.33 5.72
C LEU A 24 7.43 -21.08 4.76
N LEU A 25 6.46 -22.00 4.70
CA LEU A 25 5.26 -21.86 3.88
C LEU A 25 4.38 -20.72 4.43
N SER A 26 4.20 -20.63 5.74
CA SER A 26 3.38 -19.57 6.36
C SER A 26 3.97 -18.18 6.13
N ILE A 27 5.27 -17.97 6.36
CA ILE A 27 5.88 -16.64 6.19
C ILE A 27 5.98 -16.23 4.71
N GLY A 28 6.32 -17.16 3.82
CA GLY A 28 6.36 -16.91 2.38
C GLY A 28 4.98 -16.65 1.80
N GLY A 29 3.98 -17.42 2.24
CA GLY A 29 2.58 -17.22 1.89
C GLY A 29 2.04 -15.89 2.38
N ALA A 30 2.35 -15.50 3.62
CA ALA A 30 1.92 -14.22 4.17
C ALA A 30 2.50 -13.02 3.42
N ALA A 31 3.80 -13.03 3.10
CA ALA A 31 4.41 -11.99 2.28
C ALA A 31 3.74 -11.89 0.90
N ARG A 32 3.50 -13.02 0.23
CA ARG A 32 2.80 -13.07 -1.06
C ARG A 32 1.40 -12.47 -0.97
N VAL A 33 0.62 -12.83 0.05
CA VAL A 33 -0.76 -12.33 0.24
C VAL A 33 -0.77 -10.81 0.40
N LEU A 34 0.09 -10.24 1.24
CA LEU A 34 0.22 -8.81 1.43
C LEU A 34 0.59 -8.10 0.12
N ASP A 35 1.58 -8.63 -0.62
CA ASP A 35 2.02 -8.07 -1.90
C ASP A 35 0.94 -8.14 -2.98
N GLU A 36 0.17 -9.23 -3.04
CA GLU A 36 -0.92 -9.40 -4.01
C GLU A 36 -2.09 -8.46 -3.74
N ILE A 37 -2.50 -8.32 -2.48
CA ILE A 37 -3.58 -7.40 -2.11
C ILE A 37 -3.15 -5.96 -2.36
N SER A 38 -1.89 -5.62 -2.07
CA SER A 38 -1.33 -4.29 -2.37
C SER A 38 -1.33 -3.96 -3.86
N LYS A 39 -1.20 -4.96 -4.72
CA LYS A 39 -1.24 -4.81 -6.19
C LYS A 39 -2.65 -4.78 -6.77
N LYS A 40 -3.62 -5.40 -6.09
CA LYS A 40 -5.02 -5.37 -6.50
C LYS A 40 -5.54 -3.94 -6.36
N SER A 41 -6.40 -3.55 -7.27
CA SER A 41 -6.87 -2.18 -7.43
C SER A 41 -7.25 -1.50 -6.12
N GLN A 42 -7.09 -0.20 -6.14
CA GLN A 42 -7.43 0.80 -5.15
C GLN A 42 -8.70 0.46 -4.36
N ASN A 43 -8.59 0.55 -3.04
CA ASN A 43 -9.64 0.33 -2.04
C ASN A 43 -9.89 -1.12 -1.60
N ALA A 44 -8.95 -2.06 -1.85
CA ALA A 44 -9.07 -3.39 -1.26
C ALA A 44 -9.17 -3.32 0.29
N VAL A 45 -8.42 -2.41 0.91
CA VAL A 45 -8.49 -2.12 2.35
C VAL A 45 -8.56 -0.60 2.54
N PRO A 46 -9.61 -0.07 3.21
CA PRO A 46 -9.74 1.36 3.50
C PRO A 46 -8.58 1.90 4.35
N ASP A 47 -8.14 3.13 4.07
CA ASP A 47 -7.05 3.78 4.82
C ASP A 47 -7.33 3.88 6.32
N ALA A 48 -8.60 4.12 6.71
CA ALA A 48 -9.00 4.13 8.10
C ALA A 48 -8.68 2.80 8.82
N VAL A 49 -8.82 1.67 8.13
CA VAL A 49 -8.45 0.34 8.64
C VAL A 49 -6.93 0.22 8.75
N LEU A 50 -6.20 0.59 7.69
CA LEU A 50 -4.74 0.54 7.68
C LEU A 50 -4.12 1.38 8.79
N ASN A 51 -4.62 2.60 8.99
CA ASN A 51 -4.12 3.54 10.00
C ASN A 51 -4.45 3.10 11.43
N SER A 52 -5.60 2.45 11.64
CA SER A 52 -6.06 2.01 12.96
C SER A 52 -5.55 0.62 13.36
N THR A 53 -4.93 -0.12 12.43
CA THR A 53 -4.47 -1.48 12.69
C THR A 53 -3.28 -1.49 13.66
N LYS A 54 -3.46 -2.20 14.76
CA LYS A 54 -2.45 -2.45 15.78
C LYS A 54 -1.68 -3.74 15.54
N CYS A 55 -2.35 -4.80 15.07
CA CYS A 55 -1.72 -6.03 14.63
C CYS A 55 -2.41 -6.54 13.36
N VAL A 56 -1.65 -7.18 12.50
CA VAL A 56 -2.16 -7.93 11.35
C VAL A 56 -1.84 -9.41 11.53
N VAL A 57 -2.83 -10.26 11.23
CA VAL A 57 -2.64 -11.70 11.11
C VAL A 57 -2.93 -12.09 9.68
N VAL A 58 -2.01 -12.84 9.06
CA VAL A 58 -2.15 -13.35 7.70
C VAL A 58 -2.13 -14.86 7.75
N ILE A 59 -3.21 -15.48 7.28
CA ILE A 59 -3.35 -16.93 7.19
C ILE A 59 -3.56 -17.27 5.73
N PRO A 60 -2.50 -17.69 5.02
CA PRO A 60 -2.60 -18.01 3.61
C PRO A 60 -3.30 -19.35 3.39
N SER A 61 -4.10 -19.42 2.33
CA SER A 61 -4.67 -20.65 1.79
C SER A 61 -5.46 -21.50 2.79
N ILE A 62 -6.40 -20.88 3.52
CA ILE A 62 -7.37 -21.64 4.34
C ILE A 62 -8.23 -22.47 3.39
N MET A 63 -8.24 -23.77 3.59
CA MET A 63 -9.11 -24.68 2.83
C MET A 63 -10.57 -24.40 3.18
N GLY A 64 -11.40 -24.29 2.15
CA GLY A 64 -12.85 -24.14 2.33
C GLY A 64 -13.53 -25.44 2.77
N GLY A 65 -14.76 -25.33 3.26
CA GLY A 65 -15.62 -26.46 3.59
C GLY A 65 -16.23 -26.38 5.00
N THR A 66 -17.14 -27.30 5.26
CA THR A 66 -17.87 -27.43 6.55
C THR A 66 -17.09 -28.18 7.62
N VAL A 67 -15.89 -28.64 7.34
CA VAL A 67 -15.02 -29.39 8.26
C VAL A 67 -14.08 -28.44 9.00
N ASN A 68 -13.75 -28.80 10.23
CA ASN A 68 -12.71 -28.11 10.98
C ASN A 68 -11.39 -28.13 10.22
N VAL A 69 -10.85 -26.96 9.95
CA VAL A 69 -9.56 -26.79 9.29
C VAL A 69 -8.54 -26.26 10.28
N SER A 70 -7.28 -26.65 10.06
CA SER A 70 -6.13 -26.12 10.79
C SER A 70 -5.17 -25.51 9.76
N ALA A 71 -4.88 -24.22 9.90
CA ALA A 71 -4.01 -23.50 8.98
C ALA A 71 -2.97 -22.68 9.75
N GLY A 72 -1.73 -22.69 9.24
CA GLY A 72 -0.65 -21.88 9.76
C GLY A 72 -0.69 -20.46 9.21
N GLY A 73 -0.32 -19.49 10.04
CA GLY A 73 -0.25 -18.09 9.66
C GLY A 73 0.85 -17.34 10.39
N VAL A 74 0.92 -16.05 10.14
CA VAL A 74 1.90 -15.15 10.75
C VAL A 74 1.20 -13.89 11.25
N ALA A 75 1.58 -13.42 12.43
CA ALA A 75 1.12 -12.18 13.00
C ALA A 75 2.29 -11.21 13.20
N SER A 76 2.05 -9.91 12.97
CA SER A 76 2.94 -8.82 13.37
C SER A 76 2.13 -7.70 13.98
N CYS A 77 2.70 -7.03 14.99
CA CYS A 77 2.06 -5.92 15.69
C CYS A 77 2.87 -4.64 15.50
N ARG A 78 2.18 -3.51 15.41
CA ARG A 78 2.80 -2.19 15.32
C ARG A 78 3.46 -1.86 16.65
N GLU A 79 4.73 -1.50 16.62
CA GLU A 79 5.54 -1.11 17.80
C GLU A 79 5.68 0.42 17.89
N ALA A 80 5.84 1.07 16.74
CA ALA A 80 5.84 2.52 16.58
C ALA A 80 5.16 2.89 15.27
N ALA A 81 5.10 4.17 14.92
CA ALA A 81 4.38 4.64 13.72
C ALA A 81 4.72 3.84 12.46
N ASP A 82 6.02 3.56 12.24
CA ASP A 82 6.51 2.92 11.03
C ASP A 82 7.25 1.59 11.29
N SER A 83 7.15 1.05 12.52
CA SER A 83 7.81 -0.20 12.87
C SER A 83 6.83 -1.28 13.30
N TRP A 84 7.14 -2.51 12.88
CA TRP A 84 6.35 -3.70 13.14
C TRP A 84 7.21 -4.75 13.83
N SER A 85 6.62 -5.48 14.76
CA SER A 85 7.28 -6.59 15.42
C SER A 85 7.72 -7.66 14.42
N GLY A 86 8.72 -8.42 14.76
CA GLY A 86 9.06 -9.66 14.05
C GLY A 86 7.85 -10.59 13.92
N PRO A 87 7.89 -11.54 12.97
CA PRO A 87 6.80 -12.48 12.72
C PRO A 87 6.59 -13.40 13.93
N ALA A 88 5.35 -13.43 14.44
CA ALA A 88 4.90 -14.45 15.39
C ALA A 88 4.07 -15.49 14.63
N PHE A 89 4.46 -16.77 14.71
CA PHE A 89 3.71 -17.83 14.07
C PHE A 89 2.44 -18.12 14.85
N VAL A 90 1.34 -18.29 14.10
CA VAL A 90 0.00 -18.55 14.65
C VAL A 90 -0.64 -19.74 13.92
N LYS A 91 -1.59 -20.35 14.60
CA LYS A 91 -2.40 -21.45 14.08
C LYS A 91 -3.87 -21.08 14.18
N PHE A 92 -4.55 -21.11 13.06
CA PHE A 92 -6.00 -21.00 12.97
C PHE A 92 -6.60 -22.40 13.08
N ASN A 93 -7.59 -22.55 13.95
CA ASN A 93 -8.39 -23.76 14.07
C ASN A 93 -9.87 -23.36 14.05
N GLY A 94 -10.61 -23.85 13.05
CA GLY A 94 -12.02 -23.46 12.90
C GLY A 94 -12.60 -23.91 11.58
N HIS A 95 -13.60 -23.20 11.11
CA HIS A 95 -14.26 -23.45 9.83
C HIS A 95 -13.73 -22.48 8.78
N GLY A 96 -13.39 -22.98 7.63
CA GLY A 96 -12.93 -22.18 6.48
C GLY A 96 -14.10 -21.57 5.71
N MET A 97 -13.75 -20.85 4.63
CA MET A 97 -14.70 -20.14 3.77
C MET A 97 -14.82 -20.81 2.41
N GLY A 98 -16.07 -20.92 1.91
CA GLY A 98 -16.34 -21.31 0.53
C GLY A 98 -15.83 -22.70 0.12
N ALA A 99 -15.80 -22.95 -1.20
CA ALA A 99 -15.36 -24.24 -1.79
C ALA A 99 -13.88 -24.25 -2.21
N HIS A 100 -13.20 -23.12 -2.17
CA HIS A 100 -11.81 -22.97 -2.66
C HIS A 100 -10.90 -22.43 -1.54
N PRO A 101 -9.58 -22.74 -1.63
CA PRO A 101 -8.61 -22.15 -0.71
C PRO A 101 -8.66 -20.61 -0.78
N THR A 102 -8.77 -19.97 0.38
CA THR A 102 -8.91 -18.51 0.48
C THR A 102 -7.88 -17.96 1.47
N ASP A 103 -7.28 -16.83 1.12
CA ASP A 103 -6.38 -16.11 2.02
C ASP A 103 -7.21 -15.27 3.00
N LEU A 104 -6.89 -15.33 4.29
CA LEU A 104 -7.52 -14.56 5.33
C LEU A 104 -6.53 -13.58 5.97
N LEU A 105 -6.90 -12.30 5.97
CA LEU A 105 -6.24 -11.29 6.79
C LEU A 105 -7.15 -10.86 7.93
N VAL A 106 -6.59 -10.73 9.13
CA VAL A 106 -7.29 -10.19 10.30
C VAL A 106 -6.59 -8.92 10.75
N PHE A 107 -7.32 -7.81 10.72
CA PHE A 107 -6.88 -6.51 11.23
C PHE A 107 -7.36 -6.38 12.68
N VAL A 108 -6.42 -6.34 13.60
CA VAL A 108 -6.69 -6.17 15.04
C VAL A 108 -6.61 -4.67 15.36
N LEU A 109 -7.74 -4.06 15.69
CA LEU A 109 -7.86 -2.61 15.85
C LEU A 109 -7.83 -2.14 17.30
N SER A 110 -8.18 -3.02 18.26
CA SER A 110 -8.30 -2.69 19.68
C SER A 110 -7.19 -3.30 20.54
N ASP A 111 -6.91 -2.69 21.69
CA ASP A 111 -5.97 -3.24 22.68
C ASP A 111 -6.48 -4.56 23.27
N LYS A 112 -7.79 -4.74 23.34
CA LYS A 112 -8.40 -6.01 23.75
C LYS A 112 -8.08 -7.12 22.77
N GLY A 113 -8.21 -6.85 21.45
CA GLY A 113 -7.82 -7.78 20.39
C GLY A 113 -6.33 -8.10 20.42
N VAL A 114 -5.45 -7.11 20.67
CA VAL A 114 -4.01 -7.32 20.82
C VAL A 114 -3.70 -8.26 22.01
N ARG A 115 -4.37 -8.06 23.14
CA ARG A 115 -4.21 -8.96 24.31
C ARG A 115 -4.67 -10.37 23.98
N ALA A 116 -5.84 -10.52 23.34
CA ALA A 116 -6.37 -11.83 22.94
C ALA A 116 -5.45 -12.56 21.94
N LEU A 117 -4.83 -11.82 20.99
CA LEU A 117 -3.84 -12.39 20.08
C LEU A 117 -2.59 -12.86 20.84
N ARG A 118 -2.10 -12.08 21.80
CA ARG A 118 -0.92 -12.42 22.60
C ARG A 118 -1.16 -13.58 23.56
N SER A 119 -2.36 -13.71 24.15
CA SER A 119 -2.75 -14.85 25.01
C SER A 119 -3.11 -16.11 24.20
N GLY A 120 -3.21 -16.01 22.87
CA GLY A 120 -3.62 -17.12 22.03
C GLY A 120 -5.11 -17.42 22.07
N GLU A 121 -5.93 -16.44 22.38
CA GLU A 121 -7.40 -16.55 22.53
C GLU A 121 -8.15 -15.63 21.55
N LEU A 122 -7.51 -15.28 20.42
CA LEU A 122 -8.15 -14.43 19.44
C LEU A 122 -9.20 -15.22 18.67
N GLN A 123 -10.47 -14.94 18.93
CA GLN A 123 -11.60 -15.56 18.25
C GLN A 123 -12.05 -14.68 17.08
N ILE A 124 -12.24 -15.30 15.91
CA ILE A 124 -12.85 -14.68 14.72
C ILE A 124 -14.18 -15.37 14.40
N GLY A 125 -15.11 -14.61 13.81
CA GLY A 125 -16.45 -15.11 13.50
C GLY A 125 -17.33 -15.32 14.74
N GLY A 126 -18.51 -15.88 14.53
CA GLY A 126 -19.40 -16.30 15.62
C GLY A 126 -20.27 -15.19 16.24
N GLN A 127 -20.13 -13.95 15.89
CA GLN A 127 -21.07 -12.88 16.26
C GLN A 127 -21.97 -12.56 15.07
N LYS A 128 -23.25 -12.89 15.18
CA LYS A 128 -24.31 -12.42 14.27
C LYS A 128 -24.51 -10.91 14.49
N ARG A 129 -23.65 -10.07 13.92
CA ARG A 129 -23.96 -8.66 13.72
C ARG A 129 -24.16 -8.46 12.23
N ALA A 130 -25.26 -7.78 11.88
CA ALA A 130 -25.59 -7.44 10.51
C ALA A 130 -24.36 -6.84 9.83
N ALA A 131 -23.85 -7.54 8.82
CA ALA A 131 -22.79 -7.07 7.98
C ALA A 131 -23.32 -5.90 7.15
N ALA A 132 -23.03 -4.66 7.58
CA ALA A 132 -23.04 -3.57 6.64
C ALA A 132 -21.68 -3.62 5.93
N PRO A 133 -21.64 -3.69 4.59
CA PRO A 133 -20.38 -3.57 3.88
C PRO A 133 -19.78 -2.21 4.24
N LEU A 134 -18.54 -2.20 4.77
CA LEU A 134 -17.80 -0.97 5.09
C LEU A 134 -17.43 -0.17 3.85
N VAL A 135 -17.75 -0.66 2.67
CA VAL A 135 -17.56 0.01 1.40
C VAL A 135 -18.91 0.41 0.83
N SER A 136 -19.42 1.56 1.29
CA SER A 136 -20.41 2.30 0.50
C SER A 136 -19.68 2.93 -0.68
N THR A 137 -20.12 2.63 -1.89
CA THR A 137 -19.63 3.24 -3.15
C THR A 137 -20.06 4.69 -3.33
N THR A 138 -20.56 5.34 -2.30
CA THR A 138 -20.90 6.77 -2.30
C THR A 138 -19.76 7.59 -1.66
N PRO A 139 -19.32 8.69 -2.30
CA PRO A 139 -18.28 9.56 -1.75
C PRO A 139 -18.88 10.41 -0.64
N VAL A 140 -18.91 9.90 0.55
CA VAL A 140 -19.15 10.71 1.74
C VAL A 140 -17.84 10.76 2.52
N THR A 141 -17.31 11.94 2.68
CA THR A 141 -16.29 12.31 3.67
C THR A 141 -16.84 12.03 5.06
N THR A 142 -16.86 10.79 5.45
CA THR A 142 -17.25 10.38 6.80
C THR A 142 -16.06 9.71 7.42
N GLN A 143 -15.62 10.24 8.56
CA GLN A 143 -14.84 9.49 9.53
C GLN A 143 -15.62 8.21 9.78
N VAL A 144 -15.11 7.10 9.24
CA VAL A 144 -15.63 5.79 9.57
C VAL A 144 -15.22 5.56 11.02
N GLU A 145 -16.16 5.72 11.95
CA GLU A 145 -15.95 5.28 13.32
C GLU A 145 -15.77 3.76 13.29
N LEU A 146 -14.52 3.34 13.40
CA LEU A 146 -14.17 1.93 13.49
C LEU A 146 -14.52 1.43 14.90
N THR A 147 -15.77 1.06 15.10
CA THR A 147 -16.27 0.49 16.37
C THR A 147 -15.95 -0.99 16.52
N ALA A 148 -15.51 -1.65 15.45
CA ALA A 148 -15.17 -3.07 15.47
C ALA A 148 -13.83 -3.31 16.16
N GLU A 149 -13.71 -4.35 16.98
CA GLU A 149 -12.46 -4.78 17.59
C GLU A 149 -11.53 -5.46 16.57
N LEU A 150 -12.12 -6.15 15.59
CA LEU A 150 -11.47 -6.91 14.53
C LEU A 150 -12.18 -6.66 13.21
N LEU A 151 -11.42 -6.64 12.14
CA LEU A 151 -11.92 -6.70 10.76
C LEU A 151 -11.20 -7.81 10.02
N THR A 152 -11.86 -8.42 9.05
CA THR A 152 -11.28 -9.45 8.19
C THR A 152 -11.28 -9.00 6.73
N TYR A 153 -10.30 -9.45 5.97
CA TYR A 153 -10.28 -9.33 4.52
C TYR A 153 -10.31 -10.74 3.94
N GLU A 154 -11.30 -10.97 3.08
CA GLU A 154 -11.61 -12.30 2.55
C GLU A 154 -11.70 -12.23 1.02
N GLY A 155 -10.56 -12.36 0.36
CA GLY A 155 -10.47 -12.50 -1.10
C GLY A 155 -11.31 -11.48 -1.90
N ALA A 156 -12.32 -11.95 -2.61
CA ALA A 156 -13.19 -11.11 -3.45
C ALA A 156 -14.22 -10.29 -2.64
N ALA A 157 -14.53 -10.68 -1.40
CA ALA A 157 -15.52 -10.00 -0.57
C ALA A 157 -15.00 -8.70 0.06
N GLY A 158 -13.67 -8.47 0.09
CA GLY A 158 -13.06 -7.27 0.65
C GLY A 158 -12.96 -7.26 2.17
N VAL A 159 -13.03 -6.07 2.79
CA VAL A 159 -12.95 -5.91 4.25
C VAL A 159 -14.33 -6.03 4.87
N LEU A 160 -14.46 -6.91 5.84
CA LEU A 160 -15.71 -7.26 6.51
C LEU A 160 -15.59 -7.07 8.03
N SER A 161 -16.69 -6.66 8.66
CA SER A 161 -16.83 -6.65 10.13
C SER A 161 -17.20 -8.02 10.71
N SER A 162 -17.65 -8.93 9.86
CA SER A 162 -17.96 -10.33 10.19
C SER A 162 -17.27 -11.23 9.17
N SER A 163 -16.64 -12.28 9.65
CA SER A 163 -15.95 -13.28 8.81
C SER A 163 -16.88 -14.46 8.54
N GLU A 164 -16.87 -14.98 7.31
CA GLU A 164 -17.43 -16.30 7.02
C GLU A 164 -16.58 -17.39 7.68
N ALA A 165 -15.27 -17.17 7.81
CA ALA A 165 -14.41 -18.00 8.62
C ALA A 165 -14.73 -17.78 10.10
N SER A 166 -14.87 -18.86 10.85
CA SER A 166 -15.08 -18.80 12.29
C SER A 166 -14.15 -19.76 13.01
N GLY A 167 -13.49 -19.30 14.05
CA GLY A 167 -12.55 -20.13 14.79
C GLY A 167 -11.63 -19.34 15.70
N MET A 168 -10.61 -20.04 16.19
CA MET A 168 -9.63 -19.52 17.14
C MET A 168 -8.25 -19.37 16.49
N ILE A 169 -7.64 -18.22 16.67
CA ILE A 169 -6.24 -18.00 16.34
C ILE A 169 -5.42 -18.11 17.61
N ARG A 170 -4.50 -19.06 17.64
CA ARG A 170 -3.61 -19.32 18.76
C ARG A 170 -2.16 -19.07 18.35
N ARG A 171 -1.34 -18.67 19.30
CA ARG A 171 0.10 -18.70 19.09
C ARG A 171 0.52 -20.16 18.89
N ASP A 172 1.32 -20.41 17.87
CA ASP A 172 1.84 -21.75 17.62
C ASP A 172 3.02 -22.01 18.57
N ALA A 173 2.74 -22.68 19.67
CA ALA A 173 3.74 -22.98 20.71
C ALA A 173 4.85 -23.92 20.20
N ASP A 174 4.53 -24.76 19.20
CA ASP A 174 5.51 -25.70 18.62
C ASP A 174 6.54 -24.98 17.71
N THR A 175 6.26 -23.71 17.37
CA THR A 175 7.11 -22.91 16.47
C THR A 175 7.92 -21.82 17.19
N SER A 176 7.98 -21.77 18.55
CA SER A 176 8.49 -20.63 19.28
C SER A 176 9.97 -20.29 18.98
N ASP A 177 10.94 -20.86 19.63
CA ASP A 177 12.34 -20.39 19.50
C ASP A 177 13.17 -21.20 18.49
N ALA A 178 12.90 -22.49 18.36
CA ALA A 178 13.60 -23.38 17.41
C ALA A 178 13.30 -23.01 15.95
N VAL A 179 12.08 -22.52 15.65
CA VAL A 179 11.66 -22.15 14.31
C VAL A 179 12.12 -20.74 13.94
N HIS A 180 12.16 -19.81 14.88
CA HIS A 180 12.72 -18.47 14.64
C HIS A 180 14.18 -18.57 14.16
N ASN A 181 14.96 -19.48 14.74
CA ASN A 181 16.34 -19.75 14.33
C ASN A 181 16.44 -20.59 13.02
N ALA A 182 15.37 -21.24 12.59
CA ALA A 182 15.34 -22.09 11.40
C ALA A 182 14.86 -21.38 10.13
N VAL A 183 14.16 -20.22 10.27
CA VAL A 183 13.70 -19.40 9.14
C VAL A 183 14.83 -18.49 8.66
N PRO A 184 15.20 -18.51 7.38
CA PRO A 184 16.22 -17.63 6.85
C PRO A 184 15.87 -16.16 7.12
N ARG A 185 16.86 -15.39 7.60
CA ARG A 185 16.72 -13.96 7.89
C ARG A 185 16.16 -13.19 6.70
N THR A 186 16.55 -13.54 5.48
CA THR A 186 16.06 -12.94 4.24
C THR A 186 14.55 -13.11 4.03
N MET A 187 13.95 -14.20 4.52
CA MET A 187 12.49 -14.40 4.45
C MET A 187 11.76 -13.55 5.49
N ILE A 188 12.34 -13.40 6.69
CA ILE A 188 11.81 -12.51 7.73
C ILE A 188 11.84 -11.07 7.24
N GLU A 189 12.97 -10.64 6.69
CA GLU A 189 13.15 -9.30 6.12
C GLU A 189 12.18 -9.04 4.97
N LYS A 190 11.99 -10.01 4.07
CA LYS A 190 11.02 -9.92 2.98
C LYS A 190 9.58 -9.78 3.52
N TYR A 191 9.19 -10.59 4.48
CA TYR A 191 7.88 -10.52 5.10
C TYR A 191 7.65 -9.16 5.78
N LEU A 192 8.59 -8.68 6.59
CA LEU A 192 8.50 -7.37 7.23
C LEU A 192 8.44 -6.24 6.22
N SER A 193 9.21 -6.33 5.13
CA SER A 193 9.12 -5.40 4.00
C SER A 193 7.72 -5.37 3.39
N SER A 194 7.08 -6.54 3.20
CA SER A 194 5.71 -6.62 2.70
C SER A 194 4.70 -6.02 3.69
N VAL A 195 4.87 -6.24 5.01
CA VAL A 195 4.03 -5.63 6.06
C VAL A 195 4.17 -4.10 6.04
N VAL A 196 5.40 -3.59 6.11
CA VAL A 196 5.66 -2.14 6.06
C VAL A 196 5.06 -1.53 4.80
N SER A 197 5.32 -2.13 3.63
CA SER A 197 4.78 -1.64 2.36
C SER A 197 3.25 -1.67 2.28
N PHE A 198 2.62 -2.66 2.89
CA PHE A 198 1.16 -2.80 2.92
C PHE A 198 0.50 -1.70 3.76
N PHE A 199 1.09 -1.32 4.89
CA PHE A 199 0.54 -0.33 5.81
C PHE A 199 1.00 1.10 5.54
N ASN A 200 2.14 1.31 4.88
CA ASN A 200 2.66 2.63 4.51
C ASN A 200 2.14 3.08 3.15
N THR A 201 0.83 2.99 2.94
CA THR A 201 0.16 3.44 1.73
C THR A 201 -0.61 4.74 2.00
N ILE A 202 -0.73 5.56 0.96
CA ILE A 202 -1.48 6.80 0.99
C ILE A 202 -2.73 6.72 0.10
N THR A 203 -3.77 7.45 0.45
CA THR A 203 -4.84 7.81 -0.48
C THR A 203 -4.57 9.21 -1.01
N ALA A 204 -4.50 9.33 -2.33
CA ALA A 204 -4.24 10.61 -2.97
C ALA A 204 -5.41 11.57 -2.78
N THR A 205 -5.17 12.69 -2.09
CA THR A 205 -6.18 13.74 -1.86
C THR A 205 -6.00 14.96 -2.75
N GLY A 206 -4.92 15.00 -3.55
CA GLY A 206 -4.61 16.10 -4.45
C GLY A 206 -3.58 15.74 -5.51
N ILE A 207 -3.25 16.71 -6.35
CA ILE A 207 -2.25 16.59 -7.43
C ILE A 207 -1.36 17.82 -7.39
N VAL A 208 -0.04 17.60 -7.47
CA VAL A 208 0.95 18.66 -7.63
C VAL A 208 1.59 18.57 -9.00
N PHE A 209 1.55 19.67 -9.76
CA PHE A 209 2.24 19.76 -11.05
C PHE A 209 3.66 20.26 -10.88
N HIS A 210 4.56 19.56 -11.55
CA HIS A 210 5.98 19.87 -11.63
C HIS A 210 6.47 19.93 -13.07
N HIS A 211 7.62 20.55 -13.27
CA HIS A 211 8.50 20.27 -14.39
C HIS A 211 9.74 19.53 -13.87
N THR A 212 10.46 18.85 -14.76
CA THR A 212 11.68 18.16 -14.35
C THR A 212 12.85 19.14 -14.13
N ALA A 213 12.76 20.31 -14.71
CA ALA A 213 13.89 21.23 -14.86
C ALA A 213 15.11 20.56 -15.55
N VAL A 214 16.26 21.21 -15.46
CA VAL A 214 17.55 20.69 -15.95
C VAL A 214 18.22 19.90 -14.83
N ILE A 215 18.83 18.77 -15.19
CA ILE A 215 19.65 18.02 -14.23
C ILE A 215 20.94 18.83 -13.99
N PRO A 216 21.22 19.23 -12.73
CA PRO A 216 22.44 19.94 -12.40
C PRO A 216 23.68 19.17 -12.85
N GLY A 217 24.60 19.89 -13.57
CA GLY A 217 25.81 19.31 -14.13
C GLY A 217 25.66 18.75 -15.56
N GLU A 218 24.47 18.35 -15.99
CA GLU A 218 24.24 17.87 -17.37
C GLU A 218 23.80 18.97 -18.34
N ASN A 219 23.35 20.11 -17.83
CA ASN A 219 22.85 21.25 -18.60
C ASN A 219 21.72 20.90 -19.61
N THR A 220 21.06 19.80 -19.42
CA THR A 220 19.95 19.32 -20.25
C THR A 220 18.80 18.79 -19.40
N VAL A 221 17.60 18.83 -19.98
CA VAL A 221 16.46 18.14 -19.36
C VAL A 221 16.62 16.62 -19.48
N PRO A 222 16.06 15.85 -18.55
CA PRO A 222 16.10 14.38 -18.61
C PRO A 222 15.52 13.84 -19.92
N ARG A 223 16.15 12.84 -20.51
CA ARG A 223 15.68 12.17 -21.73
C ARG A 223 14.78 11.00 -21.45
N SER A 224 14.87 10.44 -20.24
CA SER A 224 14.10 9.28 -19.82
C SER A 224 13.79 9.32 -18.33
N GLY A 225 12.80 8.51 -17.88
CA GLY A 225 12.56 8.33 -16.46
C GLY A 225 13.72 7.69 -15.71
N ARG A 226 14.59 6.95 -16.42
CA ARG A 226 15.81 6.37 -15.84
C ARG A 226 16.82 7.46 -15.45
N ASP A 227 16.92 8.52 -16.21
CA ASP A 227 17.85 9.65 -15.90
C ASP A 227 17.37 10.33 -14.63
N ILE A 228 16.07 10.52 -14.49
CA ILE A 228 15.44 11.10 -13.29
C ILE A 228 15.62 10.15 -12.09
N ASP A 229 15.43 8.86 -12.28
CA ASP A 229 15.58 7.86 -11.21
C ASP A 229 17.02 7.86 -10.68
N LYS A 230 18.01 7.84 -11.55
CA LYS A 230 19.44 7.94 -11.19
C LYS A 230 19.77 9.25 -10.48
N TYR A 231 19.27 10.37 -10.98
CA TYR A 231 19.51 11.68 -10.38
C TYR A 231 18.88 11.76 -8.97
N HIS A 232 17.67 11.24 -8.81
CA HIS A 232 17.02 11.20 -7.50
C HIS A 232 17.70 10.22 -6.54
N GLN A 233 18.17 9.07 -7.03
CA GLN A 233 18.97 8.12 -6.26
C GLN A 233 20.24 8.77 -5.72
N ALA A 234 20.96 9.49 -6.55
CA ALA A 234 22.17 10.21 -6.15
C ALA A 234 21.91 11.31 -5.09
N ARG A 235 20.65 11.76 -4.94
CA ARG A 235 20.20 12.69 -3.90
C ARG A 235 19.64 12.01 -2.65
N GLY A 236 19.72 10.68 -2.56
CA GLY A 236 19.21 9.91 -1.44
C GLY A 236 17.69 9.76 -1.40
N PHE A 237 16.99 10.00 -2.52
CA PHE A 237 15.55 9.75 -2.58
C PHE A 237 15.29 8.25 -2.72
N GLU A 238 14.63 7.67 -1.75
CA GLU A 238 14.25 6.26 -1.78
C GLU A 238 12.96 6.01 -1.01
N ILE A 239 12.21 5.02 -1.42
CA ILE A 239 11.09 4.46 -0.68
C ILE A 239 10.94 2.98 -1.04
N LEU A 240 10.82 2.15 -0.03
CA LEU A 240 10.40 0.77 -0.21
C LEU A 240 8.87 0.73 -0.29
N CYS A 241 8.32 0.30 -1.42
CA CYS A 241 6.88 0.25 -1.62
C CYS A 241 6.51 -0.99 -2.43
N PHE A 242 5.57 -1.79 -1.93
CA PHE A 242 5.16 -3.06 -2.52
C PHE A 242 6.33 -4.00 -2.83
N GLY A 243 7.28 -4.10 -1.90
CA GLY A 243 8.46 -4.95 -2.01
C GLY A 243 9.49 -4.49 -3.05
N ARG A 244 9.38 -3.26 -3.56
CA ARG A 244 10.31 -2.68 -4.54
C ARG A 244 10.80 -1.31 -4.09
N MET A 245 12.10 -1.06 -4.28
CA MET A 245 12.70 0.24 -4.06
C MET A 245 12.44 1.18 -5.24
N TYR A 246 12.02 2.41 -4.95
CA TYR A 246 11.81 3.49 -5.91
C TYR A 246 12.63 4.72 -5.51
N HIS A 247 13.36 5.28 -6.47
CA HIS A 247 14.13 6.52 -6.27
C HIS A 247 13.46 7.74 -6.90
N VAL A 248 12.73 7.54 -8.02
CA VAL A 248 11.98 8.64 -8.63
C VAL A 248 11.02 9.27 -7.63
N ALA A 249 11.05 10.60 -7.50
CA ALA A 249 10.24 11.32 -6.50
C ALA A 249 8.76 11.47 -6.89
N TYR A 250 8.47 11.39 -8.19
CA TYR A 250 7.13 11.62 -8.76
C TYR A 250 6.36 10.33 -8.97
N HIS A 251 5.02 10.43 -9.01
CA HIS A 251 4.13 9.32 -9.37
C HIS A 251 4.05 9.13 -10.89
N TYR A 252 4.16 10.23 -11.63
CA TYR A 252 4.10 10.22 -13.09
C TYR A 252 5.07 11.20 -13.73
N LEU A 253 5.59 10.79 -14.88
CA LEU A 253 6.39 11.61 -15.76
C LEU A 253 5.70 11.70 -17.12
N ILE A 254 5.61 12.89 -17.70
CA ILE A 254 5.06 13.09 -19.05
C ILE A 254 6.19 13.50 -19.98
N MET A 255 6.58 12.58 -20.85
CA MET A 255 7.68 12.73 -21.78
C MET A 255 7.33 13.74 -22.90
N PRO A 256 8.31 14.34 -23.60
CA PRO A 256 8.06 15.34 -24.65
C PRO A 256 7.13 14.87 -25.78
N ASN A 257 7.12 13.57 -26.07
CA ASN A 257 6.22 12.95 -27.07
C ASN A 257 4.80 12.67 -26.55
N GLY A 258 4.51 13.04 -25.29
CA GLY A 258 3.24 12.80 -24.62
C GLY A 258 3.13 11.44 -23.92
N ARG A 259 4.13 10.57 -24.03
CA ARG A 259 4.09 9.28 -23.30
C ARG A 259 4.08 9.51 -21.81
N VAL A 260 3.06 8.97 -21.12
CA VAL A 260 2.98 8.93 -19.67
C VAL A 260 3.81 7.75 -19.17
N GLN A 261 4.77 8.02 -18.31
CA GLN A 261 5.64 7.03 -17.70
C GLN A 261 5.37 6.96 -16.20
N PRO A 262 5.02 5.78 -15.64
CA PRO A 262 4.84 5.64 -14.21
C PRO A 262 6.18 5.77 -13.48
N GLY A 263 6.12 6.39 -12.33
CA GLY A 263 7.20 6.47 -11.34
C GLY A 263 6.88 5.66 -10.10
N ARG A 264 6.74 6.32 -8.93
CA ARG A 264 6.22 5.67 -7.72
C ARG A 264 4.78 5.24 -7.92
N PRO A 265 4.36 4.10 -7.37
CA PRO A 265 2.95 3.72 -7.35
C PRO A 265 2.07 4.80 -6.69
N GLU A 266 0.83 4.97 -7.16
CA GLU A 266 -0.10 6.02 -6.69
C GLU A 266 -0.37 5.96 -5.17
N ARG A 267 -0.25 4.79 -4.56
CA ARG A 267 -0.43 4.58 -3.11
C ARG A 267 0.84 4.73 -2.29
N CYS A 268 1.98 4.98 -2.93
CA CYS A 268 3.23 5.24 -2.24
C CYS A 268 3.44 6.74 -2.05
N GLU A 269 3.97 7.13 -0.92
CA GLU A 269 4.31 8.53 -0.69
C GLU A 269 5.33 9.03 -1.72
N GLY A 270 5.10 10.22 -2.25
CA GLY A 270 6.07 10.90 -3.12
C GLY A 270 7.29 11.41 -2.35
N ALA A 271 8.22 12.06 -3.06
CA ALA A 271 9.29 12.88 -2.47
C ALA A 271 9.46 14.17 -3.27
N HIS A 272 8.35 14.78 -3.69
CA HIS A 272 8.33 15.87 -4.66
C HIS A 272 7.93 17.24 -4.08
N ALA A 273 7.27 17.27 -2.92
CA ALA A 273 6.84 18.50 -2.27
C ALA A 273 6.68 18.26 -0.76
N GLN A 274 7.51 18.89 0.06
CA GLN A 274 7.46 18.76 1.51
C GLN A 274 6.07 19.16 2.05
N GLY A 275 5.47 18.31 2.89
CA GLY A 275 4.12 18.48 3.42
C GLY A 275 2.99 18.09 2.45
N TYR A 276 3.31 17.79 1.18
CA TYR A 276 2.35 17.40 0.14
C TYR A 276 2.75 16.11 -0.58
N ASN A 277 3.60 15.29 0.02
CA ASN A 277 4.05 14.03 -0.59
C ASN A 277 2.94 12.97 -0.68
N SER A 278 1.82 13.16 0.04
CA SER A 278 0.60 12.38 -0.11
C SER A 278 -0.26 12.80 -1.34
N TYR A 279 0.04 13.94 -1.98
CA TYR A 279 -0.53 14.31 -3.26
C TYR A 279 0.19 13.56 -4.38
N LEU A 280 -0.51 13.32 -5.49
CA LEU A 280 0.14 12.70 -6.66
C LEU A 280 1.02 13.74 -7.37
N GLY A 281 2.32 13.55 -7.34
CA GLY A 281 3.26 14.37 -8.10
C GLY A 281 3.29 13.97 -9.56
N ILE A 282 2.96 14.89 -10.46
CA ILE A 282 3.04 14.70 -11.91
C ILE A 282 4.06 15.69 -12.45
N SER A 283 5.16 15.18 -13.01
CA SER A 283 6.23 16.01 -13.58
C SER A 283 6.20 15.95 -15.11
N VAL A 284 6.15 17.12 -15.73
CA VAL A 284 6.25 17.29 -17.19
C VAL A 284 7.70 17.54 -17.57
N VAL A 285 8.25 16.71 -18.45
CA VAL A 285 9.66 16.82 -18.86
C VAL A 285 9.89 18.09 -19.65
N GLY A 286 10.75 18.95 -19.14
CA GLY A 286 11.09 20.25 -19.68
C GLY A 286 11.53 21.21 -18.59
N ASP A 287 11.96 22.41 -18.98
CA ASP A 287 12.23 23.53 -18.07
C ASP A 287 11.46 24.76 -18.55
N PHE A 288 10.34 25.03 -17.90
CA PHE A 288 9.39 26.04 -18.31
C PHE A 288 9.50 27.36 -17.54
N SER A 289 10.60 27.52 -16.78
CA SER A 289 10.95 28.78 -16.12
C SER A 289 11.60 29.74 -17.14
N SER A 290 11.08 30.97 -17.23
CA SER A 290 11.69 32.01 -18.08
C SER A 290 13.03 32.47 -17.54
N GLU A 291 13.26 32.35 -16.25
CA GLU A 291 14.51 32.73 -15.59
C GLU A 291 15.57 31.63 -15.71
N ASP A 292 15.19 30.36 -15.46
CA ASP A 292 16.16 29.28 -15.46
C ASP A 292 16.53 28.78 -16.86
N ASN A 293 15.60 28.91 -17.83
CA ASN A 293 15.77 28.53 -19.22
C ASN A 293 15.26 29.60 -20.20
N PRO A 294 15.86 30.81 -20.21
CA PRO A 294 15.33 31.94 -20.97
C PRO A 294 15.33 31.70 -22.48
N THR A 295 16.31 31.00 -23.00
CA THR A 295 16.57 30.85 -24.46
C THR A 295 16.16 29.48 -25.02
N GLY A 296 15.81 28.52 -24.17
CA GLY A 296 15.53 27.16 -24.60
C GLY A 296 16.77 26.30 -24.90
N LYS A 297 17.95 26.80 -24.67
CA LYS A 297 19.19 26.04 -24.89
C LYS A 297 19.30 24.79 -24.01
N LYS A 298 18.65 24.81 -22.87
CA LYS A 298 18.64 23.71 -21.91
C LYS A 298 17.52 22.71 -22.15
N GLY A 299 16.61 22.96 -23.07
CA GLY A 299 15.47 22.08 -23.38
C GLY A 299 14.18 22.86 -23.66
N PRO A 300 13.05 22.18 -23.84
CA PRO A 300 11.77 22.82 -24.17
C PRO A 300 11.38 23.88 -23.14
N ILE A 301 11.08 25.09 -23.61
CA ILE A 301 10.65 26.25 -22.79
C ILE A 301 9.14 26.24 -22.50
N ARG A 302 8.36 25.39 -23.18
CA ARG A 302 6.93 25.20 -22.99
C ARG A 302 6.59 23.72 -23.15
N PRO A 303 5.57 23.22 -22.44
CA PRO A 303 5.08 21.88 -22.71
C PRO A 303 4.57 21.74 -24.14
N SER A 304 4.84 20.62 -24.78
CA SER A 304 4.27 20.31 -26.10
C SER A 304 2.74 20.10 -26.01
N ALA A 305 2.04 20.26 -27.12
CA ALA A 305 0.60 19.98 -27.18
C ALA A 305 0.30 18.52 -26.79
N LYS A 306 1.19 17.58 -27.15
CA LYS A 306 1.07 16.17 -26.76
C LYS A 306 1.20 15.97 -25.25
N GLN A 307 2.14 16.67 -24.60
CA GLN A 307 2.27 16.63 -23.15
C GLN A 307 1.03 17.16 -22.43
N ILE A 308 0.49 18.30 -22.89
CA ILE A 308 -0.71 18.89 -22.30
C ILE A 308 -1.94 17.98 -22.48
N ALA A 309 -2.12 17.40 -23.67
CA ALA A 309 -3.22 16.45 -23.90
C ALA A 309 -3.13 15.23 -22.97
N SER A 310 -1.95 14.63 -22.85
CA SER A 310 -1.71 13.49 -21.95
C SER A 310 -1.87 13.86 -20.47
N LEU A 311 -1.41 15.05 -20.07
CA LEU A 311 -1.58 15.57 -18.71
C LEU A 311 -3.08 15.67 -18.37
N ILE A 312 -3.89 16.30 -19.23
CA ILE A 312 -5.32 16.47 -19.00
C ILE A 312 -6.03 15.11 -18.92
N GLN A 313 -5.70 14.18 -19.81
CA GLN A 313 -6.27 12.83 -19.78
C GLN A 313 -5.90 12.08 -18.52
N LEU A 314 -4.64 12.13 -18.10
CA LEU A 314 -4.16 11.52 -16.86
C LEU A 314 -4.88 12.12 -15.64
N VAL A 315 -4.90 13.45 -15.54
CA VAL A 315 -5.51 14.14 -14.40
C VAL A 315 -7.01 13.89 -14.30
N ARG A 316 -7.75 13.87 -15.41
CA ARG A 316 -9.17 13.47 -15.40
C ARG A 316 -9.35 12.09 -14.77
N ARG A 317 -8.59 11.10 -15.25
CA ARG A 317 -8.64 9.74 -14.70
C ARG A 317 -8.31 9.68 -13.21
N LEU A 318 -7.26 10.38 -12.76
CA LEU A 318 -6.86 10.40 -11.35
C LEU A 318 -7.87 11.15 -10.49
N LYS A 319 -8.37 12.29 -10.99
CA LYS A 319 -9.42 13.09 -10.33
C LYS A 319 -10.69 12.28 -10.10
N ASP A 320 -11.14 11.56 -11.14
CA ASP A 320 -12.35 10.73 -11.04
C ASP A 320 -12.11 9.52 -10.10
N ARG A 321 -10.94 8.91 -10.19
CA ARG A 321 -10.56 7.74 -9.37
C ARG A 321 -10.48 8.05 -7.88
N TYR A 322 -9.86 9.17 -7.51
CA TYR A 322 -9.61 9.55 -6.11
C TYR A 322 -10.56 10.63 -5.60
N HIS A 323 -11.54 11.02 -6.42
CA HIS A 323 -12.49 12.10 -6.10
C HIS A 323 -11.79 13.41 -5.73
N ILE A 324 -10.65 13.71 -6.38
CA ILE A 324 -9.84 14.89 -6.09
C ILE A 324 -10.61 16.15 -6.52
N PRO A 325 -10.90 17.07 -5.59
CA PRO A 325 -11.53 18.32 -5.93
C PRO A 325 -10.55 19.23 -6.71
N LEU A 326 -11.08 20.08 -7.59
CA LEU A 326 -10.25 20.87 -8.50
C LEU A 326 -9.30 21.83 -7.77
N GLN A 327 -9.70 22.35 -6.60
CA GLN A 327 -8.88 23.22 -5.75
C GLN A 327 -7.67 22.49 -5.13
N HIS A 328 -7.64 21.16 -5.13
CA HIS A 328 -6.50 20.37 -4.68
C HIS A 328 -5.56 19.98 -5.84
N ILE A 329 -5.76 20.58 -7.01
CA ILE A 329 -4.82 20.47 -8.13
C ILE A 329 -4.01 21.78 -8.15
N VAL A 330 -2.76 21.69 -7.75
CA VAL A 330 -1.89 22.85 -7.48
C VAL A 330 -0.57 22.74 -8.23
N ARG A 331 0.13 23.89 -8.36
CA ARG A 331 1.52 23.91 -8.80
C ARG A 331 2.45 23.75 -7.59
N HIS A 332 3.65 23.25 -7.81
CA HIS A 332 4.66 23.22 -6.74
C HIS A 332 4.94 24.62 -6.18
N SER A 333 4.95 25.64 -7.03
CA SER A 333 5.11 27.04 -6.60
C SER A 333 3.95 27.62 -5.77
N ASP A 334 2.79 26.97 -5.75
CA ASP A 334 1.66 27.39 -4.91
C ASP A 334 1.82 26.96 -3.45
N ILE A 335 2.68 25.97 -3.20
CA ILE A 335 2.84 25.30 -1.90
C ILE A 335 4.28 25.29 -1.37
N SER A 336 5.24 25.78 -2.16
CA SER A 336 6.66 25.83 -1.79
C SER A 336 7.34 27.04 -2.45
N SER A 337 8.40 27.52 -1.85
CA SER A 337 9.25 28.57 -2.43
C SER A 337 10.10 28.04 -3.59
N THR A 338 9.49 27.91 -4.77
CA THR A 338 10.11 27.40 -5.99
C THR A 338 9.49 28.02 -7.23
N ARG A 339 10.20 28.00 -8.36
CA ARG A 339 9.66 28.40 -9.67
C ARG A 339 8.94 27.25 -10.40
N CYS A 340 9.01 26.03 -9.87
CA CYS A 340 8.39 24.84 -10.47
C CYS A 340 6.85 24.95 -10.46
N PRO A 341 6.14 24.66 -11.57
CA PRO A 341 6.59 24.13 -12.86
C PRO A 341 7.06 25.18 -13.88
N GLY A 342 7.25 26.42 -13.50
CA GLY A 342 7.65 27.52 -14.35
C GLY A 342 6.47 28.38 -14.83
N ASP A 343 6.76 29.68 -15.06
CA ASP A 343 5.78 30.69 -15.48
C ASP A 343 5.19 30.44 -16.88
N ARG A 344 5.91 29.67 -17.72
CA ARG A 344 5.45 29.30 -19.06
C ARG A 344 4.63 28.02 -19.08
N PHE A 345 4.40 27.38 -17.92
CA PHE A 345 3.48 26.25 -17.81
C PHE A 345 2.02 26.73 -17.86
N PRO A 346 1.16 26.20 -18.75
CA PRO A 346 -0.18 26.76 -19.00
C PRO A 346 -1.21 26.27 -17.95
N PHE A 347 -0.94 26.52 -16.64
CA PHE A 347 -1.73 25.96 -15.53
C PHE A 347 -3.23 26.30 -15.62
N ARG A 348 -3.56 27.59 -15.84
CA ARG A 348 -4.95 28.00 -15.94
C ARG A 348 -5.69 27.31 -17.09
N SER A 349 -5.06 27.25 -18.25
CA SER A 349 -5.65 26.56 -19.41
C SER A 349 -5.87 25.07 -19.17
N VAL A 350 -5.00 24.44 -18.38
CA VAL A 350 -5.18 23.03 -17.97
C VAL A 350 -6.38 22.90 -17.03
N LEU A 351 -6.50 23.77 -16.02
CA LEU A 351 -7.66 23.76 -15.10
C LEU A 351 -8.99 24.01 -15.83
N ASP A 352 -9.03 24.97 -16.74
CA ASP A 352 -10.22 25.27 -17.55
C ASP A 352 -10.68 24.04 -18.34
N GLN A 353 -9.73 23.30 -18.93
CA GLN A 353 -10.04 22.07 -19.65
C GLN A 353 -10.46 20.91 -18.75
N LEU A 354 -10.01 20.88 -17.49
CA LEU A 354 -10.44 19.88 -16.51
C LEU A 354 -11.86 20.13 -16.00
N GLN A 355 -12.31 21.40 -15.95
CA GLN A 355 -13.69 21.77 -15.61
C GLN A 355 -14.68 21.43 -16.73
N TRP A 356 -14.25 21.48 -17.99
CA TRP A 356 -15.11 21.26 -19.12
C TRP A 356 -15.51 19.79 -19.24
N LYS A 357 -16.84 19.52 -19.19
CA LYS A 357 -17.40 18.20 -19.49
C LYS A 357 -17.70 18.12 -21.00
N PRO A 358 -17.32 17.04 -21.70
CA PRO A 358 -17.73 16.82 -23.09
C PRO A 358 -19.25 16.87 -23.19
N GLY A 359 -19.79 17.77 -24.02
CA GLY A 359 -21.23 18.05 -24.15
C GLY A 359 -21.71 19.32 -23.45
N GLY A 360 -20.87 20.01 -22.66
CA GLY A 360 -21.17 21.31 -22.07
C GLY A 360 -20.81 22.48 -22.98
N VAL A 361 -21.54 23.61 -22.84
CA VAL A 361 -21.23 24.85 -23.55
C VAL A 361 -19.87 25.39 -23.11
N LYS A 362 -18.98 25.68 -24.06
CA LYS A 362 -17.67 26.30 -23.71
C LYS A 362 -17.90 27.63 -22.99
N PRO A 363 -17.29 27.89 -21.84
CA PRO A 363 -17.35 29.19 -21.21
C PRO A 363 -16.78 30.24 -22.19
N LYS A 364 -17.50 31.34 -22.39
CA LYS A 364 -17.03 32.46 -23.19
C LYS A 364 -15.77 33.01 -22.53
N ARG A 365 -14.69 33.13 -23.28
CA ARG A 365 -13.49 33.85 -22.84
C ARG A 365 -13.87 35.30 -22.55
N ARG A 366 -13.68 35.75 -21.33
CA ARG A 366 -13.62 37.18 -20.99
C ARG A 366 -12.22 37.71 -21.21
#